data_8d9a1b1a14c6c24749cfe17d34be8c5d
#
_entry.id   8d9a1b1a14c6c24749cfe17d34be8c5d
#
_cell.length_a   1.000
_cell.length_b   1.000
_cell.length_c   1.000
_cell.angle_alpha   90.00
_cell.angle_beta   90.00
_cell.angle_gamma   90.00
#
_symmetry.space_group_name_H-M   'P 1'
#
loop_
_entity.id
_entity.type
_entity.pdbx_description
1 polymer ?
#
loop_
_entity_poly.entity_id
_entity_poly.type
_entity_poly.pdbx_seq_one_letter_code
_entity_poly.pdbx_strand_id
1 'polypeptide(L)'
;NSLMNTIPDAWSIHEKFILLPINKWKNEYQRVNIGGISCDHSDYYNSEDLNQEVMLPSYSSKEKEPLYIGFFHTGAYQDSISGYGGIKHCLIPSPKYIVIDRDETGNFVDYVYREEQTAEDMFNILGYNQADKK
;
A
#
# COMPACT_ATOMS: atom_id res chain seq x y z
N ASN A 1 -1.79 -4.58 3.95
CA ASN A 1 -2.59 -4.13 2.81
C ASN A 1 -2.40 -5.07 1.61
N SER A 2 -3.14 -4.86 0.53
CA SER A 2 -2.97 -5.57 -0.73
C SER A 2 -2.10 -4.74 -1.67
N LEU A 3 -1.05 -5.31 -2.22
CA LEU A 3 -0.26 -4.69 -3.27
C LEU A 3 -1.08 -4.56 -4.55
N MET A 4 -1.89 -5.57 -4.86
CA MET A 4 -2.78 -5.58 -6.00
C MET A 4 -3.76 -4.38 -5.98
N ASN A 5 -4.30 -4.04 -4.82
CA ASN A 5 -5.25 -2.93 -4.68
C ASN A 5 -4.56 -1.56 -4.61
N THR A 6 -3.34 -1.47 -4.08
CA THR A 6 -2.67 -0.19 -3.81
C THR A 6 -1.66 0.23 -4.86
N ILE A 7 -1.12 -0.70 -5.62
CA ILE A 7 -0.21 -0.43 -6.74
C ILE A 7 -0.62 -1.23 -7.99
N PRO A 8 -1.79 -0.95 -8.57
CA PRO A 8 -2.33 -1.73 -9.69
C PRO A 8 -1.40 -1.76 -10.92
N ASP A 9 -0.58 -0.75 -11.12
CA ASP A 9 0.36 -0.67 -12.23
C ASP A 9 1.41 -1.79 -12.20
N ALA A 10 1.72 -2.32 -11.02
CA ALA A 10 2.69 -3.40 -10.88
C ALA A 10 2.23 -4.67 -11.60
N TRP A 11 0.96 -5.04 -11.49
CA TRP A 11 0.42 -6.25 -12.11
C TRP A 11 -0.27 -6.00 -13.44
N SER A 12 -0.90 -4.83 -13.65
CA SER A 12 -1.68 -4.55 -14.86
C SER A 12 -0.82 -4.22 -16.08
N ILE A 13 0.30 -3.53 -15.87
CA ILE A 13 1.23 -3.12 -16.93
C ILE A 13 2.68 -3.52 -16.66
N HIS A 14 2.92 -4.33 -15.63
CA HIS A 14 4.24 -4.80 -15.22
C HIS A 14 5.23 -3.68 -14.91
N GLU A 15 4.72 -2.56 -14.37
CA GLU A 15 5.55 -1.42 -13.99
C GLU A 15 6.39 -1.76 -12.73
N LYS A 16 7.60 -1.26 -12.73
CA LYS A 16 8.55 -1.46 -11.63
C LYS A 16 8.80 -0.15 -10.90
N PHE A 17 8.62 -0.19 -9.60
CA PHE A 17 8.73 0.99 -8.75
C PHE A 17 10.01 0.99 -7.92
N ILE A 18 10.46 2.17 -7.57
CA ILE A 18 11.53 2.33 -6.60
C ILE A 18 10.97 1.92 -5.23
N LEU A 19 11.60 0.96 -4.61
CA LEU A 19 11.27 0.47 -3.28
C LEU A 19 12.44 0.75 -2.35
N LEU A 20 12.20 1.49 -1.28
CA LEU A 20 13.22 1.86 -0.29
C LEU A 20 12.69 1.67 1.14
N PRO A 21 13.55 1.26 2.07
CA PRO A 21 13.22 1.36 3.49
C PRO A 21 13.15 2.82 3.92
N ILE A 22 12.21 3.15 4.78
CA ILE A 22 12.03 4.50 5.34
C ILE A 22 12.82 4.64 6.66
N ASN A 23 13.03 3.55 7.37
CA ASN A 23 13.79 3.50 8.60
C ASN A 23 14.72 2.28 8.65
N LYS A 24 15.44 2.10 9.75
CA LYS A 24 16.35 0.95 10.00
C LYS A 24 17.49 0.80 8.99
N TRP A 25 17.92 1.87 8.37
CA TRP A 25 18.92 1.92 7.30
C TRP A 25 20.30 1.34 7.69
N LYS A 26 20.59 1.25 8.98
CA LYS A 26 21.86 0.76 9.50
C LYS A 26 21.85 -0.75 9.78
N ASN A 27 20.69 -1.40 9.69
CA ASN A 27 20.59 -2.83 9.90
C ASN A 27 21.21 -3.59 8.72
N GLU A 28 21.59 -4.82 8.97
CA GLU A 28 22.01 -5.71 7.88
C GLU A 28 20.85 -5.94 6.92
N TYR A 29 21.16 -5.98 5.62
CA TYR A 29 20.16 -6.20 4.58
C TYR A 29 20.01 -7.68 4.29
N GLN A 30 18.80 -8.10 4.05
CA GLN A 30 18.46 -9.45 3.67
C GLN A 30 17.53 -9.46 2.45
N ARG A 31 17.59 -10.53 1.68
CA ARG A 31 16.69 -10.76 0.57
C ARG A 31 15.28 -11.06 1.11
N VAL A 32 14.27 -10.42 0.54
CA VAL A 32 12.87 -10.60 0.93
C VAL A 32 11.96 -10.72 -0.30
N ASN A 33 10.84 -11.40 -0.12
CA ASN A 33 9.69 -11.33 -1.01
C ASN A 33 8.61 -10.50 -0.31
N ILE A 34 7.93 -9.64 -1.06
CA ILE A 34 6.86 -8.81 -0.51
C ILE A 34 5.54 -9.33 -1.04
N GLY A 35 4.67 -9.76 -0.14
CA GLY A 35 3.31 -10.22 -0.45
C GLY A 35 2.28 -9.31 0.19
N GLY A 36 1.15 -9.14 -0.49
CA GLY A 36 -0.05 -8.58 0.08
C GLY A 36 -0.86 -9.59 0.88
N ILE A 37 -2.00 -9.16 1.40
CA ILE A 37 -2.86 -9.96 2.28
C ILE A 37 -4.12 -10.48 1.56
N SER A 38 -4.24 -10.25 0.25
CA SER A 38 -5.35 -10.82 -0.51
C SER A 38 -5.08 -12.27 -0.92
N CYS A 39 -6.11 -12.96 -1.38
CA CYS A 39 -5.97 -14.33 -1.87
C CYS A 39 -5.55 -14.42 -3.34
N ASP A 40 -5.35 -13.30 -4.01
CA ASP A 40 -4.93 -13.29 -5.41
C ASP A 40 -3.46 -13.69 -5.57
N HIS A 41 -3.19 -14.57 -6.52
CA HIS A 41 -1.83 -15.03 -6.79
C HIS A 41 -0.89 -13.92 -7.29
N SER A 42 -1.43 -12.82 -7.80
CA SER A 42 -0.66 -11.64 -8.23
C SER A 42 -0.44 -10.62 -7.12
N ASP A 43 -0.91 -10.90 -5.89
CA ASP A 43 -0.75 -9.97 -4.76
C ASP A 43 0.64 -10.07 -4.12
N TYR A 44 1.66 -9.91 -4.94
CA TYR A 44 3.06 -9.87 -4.54
C TYR A 44 3.85 -8.86 -5.37
N TYR A 45 5.06 -8.56 -4.94
CA TYR A 45 5.97 -7.69 -5.64
C TYR A 45 7.35 -8.34 -5.74
N ASN A 46 7.83 -8.51 -6.98
CA ASN A 46 9.21 -8.92 -7.30
C ASN A 46 9.62 -10.33 -6.90
N SER A 47 8.71 -11.29 -6.82
CA SER A 47 9.06 -12.65 -6.42
C SER A 47 9.55 -13.55 -7.56
N GLU A 48 9.21 -13.24 -8.82
CA GLU A 48 9.45 -14.13 -9.96
C GLU A 48 10.66 -13.73 -10.81
N ASP A 49 11.10 -12.49 -10.70
CA ASP A 49 12.21 -11.99 -11.49
C ASP A 49 13.52 -12.15 -10.72
N LEU A 50 14.26 -13.20 -11.04
CA LEU A 50 15.56 -13.53 -10.42
C LEU A 50 16.60 -12.38 -10.52
N ASN A 51 16.40 -11.45 -11.45
CA ASN A 51 17.30 -10.32 -11.64
C ASN A 51 16.94 -9.09 -10.81
N GLN A 52 15.86 -9.16 -10.03
CA GLN A 52 15.36 -8.02 -9.25
C GLN A 52 15.09 -8.41 -7.80
N GLU A 53 16.14 -8.76 -7.12
CA GLU A 53 16.08 -9.05 -5.69
C GLU A 53 15.71 -7.80 -4.89
N VAL A 54 14.71 -7.93 -4.04
CA VAL A 54 14.39 -6.91 -3.05
C VAL A 54 15.24 -7.15 -1.81
N MET A 55 16.09 -6.17 -1.49
CA MET A 55 16.95 -6.19 -0.31
C MET A 55 16.41 -5.17 0.69
N LEU A 56 16.02 -5.62 1.88
CA LEU A 56 15.52 -4.75 2.95
C LEU A 56 16.28 -5.00 4.26
N PRO A 57 16.33 -3.98 5.14
CA PRO A 57 16.90 -4.13 6.47
C PRO A 57 16.27 -5.30 7.23
N SER A 58 17.09 -6.09 7.89
CA SER A 58 16.60 -7.14 8.78
C SER A 58 15.76 -6.53 9.90
N TYR A 59 14.67 -7.22 10.23
CA TYR A 59 13.69 -6.75 11.18
C TYR A 59 13.14 -7.92 12.01
N SER A 60 12.95 -7.69 13.29
CA SER A 60 12.32 -8.63 14.19
C SER A 60 10.93 -8.15 14.60
N SER A 61 9.93 -9.02 14.55
CA SER A 61 8.58 -8.71 15.02
C SER A 61 8.49 -8.36 16.52
N LYS A 62 9.57 -8.60 17.27
CA LYS A 62 9.70 -8.21 18.68
C LYS A 62 10.14 -6.76 18.88
N GLU A 63 10.60 -6.10 17.82
CA GLU A 63 10.97 -4.69 17.88
C GLU A 63 9.73 -3.83 18.04
N LYS A 64 9.82 -2.76 18.86
CA LYS A 64 8.67 -1.85 19.07
C LYS A 64 8.31 -1.06 17.83
N GLU A 65 9.32 -0.68 17.06
CA GLU A 65 9.15 0.09 15.84
C GLU A 65 9.15 -0.84 14.62
N PRO A 66 8.09 -0.88 13.83
CA PRO A 66 8.05 -1.69 12.61
C PRO A 66 9.05 -1.18 11.55
N LEU A 67 9.39 -2.04 10.61
CA LEU A 67 10.07 -1.62 9.39
C LEU A 67 9.04 -0.97 8.47
N TYR A 68 9.30 0.28 8.09
CA TYR A 68 8.52 1.01 7.09
C TYR A 68 9.21 0.93 5.74
N ILE A 69 8.46 0.62 4.71
CA ILE A 69 8.94 0.59 3.33
C ILE A 69 8.08 1.52 2.47
N GLY A 70 8.71 2.24 1.55
CA GLY A 70 8.05 3.11 0.60
C GLY A 70 8.14 2.59 -0.81
N PHE A 71 7.03 2.62 -1.53
CA PHE A 71 6.98 2.48 -2.97
C PHE A 71 6.83 3.86 -3.58
N PHE A 72 7.78 4.26 -4.42
CA PHE A 72 7.85 5.62 -4.98
C PHE A 72 7.41 5.62 -6.44
N HIS A 73 6.85 6.76 -6.87
CA HIS A 73 6.34 6.97 -8.23
C HIS A 73 5.16 6.08 -8.63
N THR A 74 4.40 5.60 -7.64
CA THR A 74 3.17 4.83 -7.86
C THR A 74 1.97 5.74 -8.07
N GLY A 75 0.82 5.18 -8.43
CA GLY A 75 -0.47 5.85 -8.37
C GLY A 75 -1.02 6.36 -9.68
N ALA A 76 -0.33 6.17 -10.82
CA ALA A 76 -0.79 6.67 -12.12
C ALA A 76 -2.21 6.21 -12.48
N TYR A 77 -2.56 4.97 -12.18
CA TYR A 77 -3.88 4.38 -12.45
C TYR A 77 -4.65 3.99 -11.19
N GLN A 78 -4.12 4.30 -10.01
CA GLN A 78 -4.69 3.83 -8.76
C GLN A 78 -6.15 4.26 -8.58
N ASP A 79 -6.45 5.54 -8.77
CA ASP A 79 -7.79 6.06 -8.58
C ASP A 79 -8.78 5.59 -9.65
N SER A 80 -8.33 5.34 -10.87
CA SER A 80 -9.19 4.89 -11.95
C SER A 80 -9.47 3.38 -11.92
N ILE A 81 -8.54 2.58 -11.40
CA ILE A 81 -8.69 1.12 -11.31
C ILE A 81 -9.22 0.68 -9.95
N SER A 82 -8.70 1.24 -8.86
CA SER A 82 -9.04 0.84 -7.51
C SER A 82 -9.57 1.94 -6.61
N GLY A 83 -9.92 3.10 -7.16
CA GLY A 83 -10.30 4.33 -6.50
C GLY A 83 -11.09 4.20 -5.18
N TYR A 84 -11.35 5.28 -4.52
CA TYR A 84 -12.10 5.26 -3.26
C TYR A 84 -13.51 4.68 -3.45
N GLY A 85 -13.76 3.51 -2.89
CA GLY A 85 -14.99 2.76 -3.12
C GLY A 85 -15.04 1.93 -4.40
N GLY A 86 -13.93 1.89 -5.18
CA GLY A 86 -13.80 1.06 -6.37
C GLY A 86 -13.64 -0.43 -6.05
N ILE A 87 -13.20 -1.20 -7.06
CA ILE A 87 -12.98 -2.64 -6.92
C ILE A 87 -11.98 -2.88 -5.78
N LYS A 88 -12.43 -3.62 -4.78
CA LYS A 88 -11.63 -4.00 -3.61
C LYS A 88 -11.51 -5.52 -3.57
N HIS A 89 -10.43 -6.04 -4.11
CA HIS A 89 -10.16 -7.47 -4.01
C HIS A 89 -10.08 -7.87 -2.53
N CYS A 90 -10.80 -8.92 -2.15
CA CYS A 90 -10.98 -9.37 -0.76
C CYS A 90 -11.55 -8.30 0.19
N LEU A 91 -12.20 -7.26 -0.32
CA LEU A 91 -12.78 -6.16 0.48
C LEU A 91 -11.79 -5.54 1.47
N ILE A 92 -10.53 -5.44 1.07
CA ILE A 92 -9.50 -4.81 1.89
C ILE A 92 -9.71 -3.28 1.85
N PRO A 93 -9.88 -2.63 3.01
CA PRO A 93 -10.08 -1.18 3.07
C PRO A 93 -8.93 -0.40 2.45
N SER A 94 -9.23 0.70 1.79
CA SER A 94 -8.21 1.63 1.29
C SER A 94 -7.47 2.29 2.45
N PRO A 95 -6.16 2.49 2.32
CA PRO A 95 -5.38 3.23 3.31
C PRO A 95 -5.72 4.72 3.28
N LYS A 96 -5.22 5.43 4.28
CA LYS A 96 -5.26 6.89 4.36
C LYS A 96 -4.46 7.53 3.23
N TYR A 97 -4.98 8.62 2.68
CA TYR A 97 -4.32 9.47 1.70
C TYR A 97 -3.83 10.75 2.35
N ILE A 98 -2.55 10.97 2.33
CA ILE A 98 -1.91 12.18 2.85
C ILE A 98 -1.28 12.93 1.67
N VAL A 99 -1.56 14.22 1.58
CA VAL A 99 -0.86 15.12 0.66
C VAL A 99 0.29 15.76 1.40
N ILE A 100 1.47 15.72 0.80
CA ILE A 100 2.67 16.41 1.28
C ILE A 100 3.02 17.44 0.24
N ASP A 101 3.13 18.70 0.65
CA ASP A 101 3.42 19.83 -0.22
C ASP A 101 4.45 20.76 0.45
N ARG A 102 4.75 21.87 -0.21
CA ARG A 102 5.58 22.94 0.35
C ARG A 102 4.74 24.20 0.54
N ASP A 103 4.90 24.84 1.69
CA ASP A 103 4.33 26.16 1.94
C ASP A 103 5.10 27.25 1.18
N GLU A 104 4.61 28.49 1.26
CA GLU A 104 5.22 29.65 0.61
C GLU A 104 6.66 29.93 1.08
N THR A 105 7.05 29.39 2.23
CA THR A 105 8.39 29.51 2.81
C THR A 105 9.32 28.35 2.45
N GLY A 106 8.78 27.34 1.75
CA GLY A 106 9.51 26.15 1.30
C GLY A 106 9.57 25.00 2.32
N ASN A 107 8.90 25.13 3.47
CA ASN A 107 8.80 24.05 4.45
C ASN A 107 7.81 22.99 3.98
N PHE A 108 8.07 21.74 4.34
CA PHE A 108 7.11 20.66 4.09
C PHE A 108 5.91 20.80 5.03
N VAL A 109 4.73 20.69 4.45
CA VAL A 109 3.44 20.63 5.13
C VAL A 109 2.69 19.37 4.67
N ASP A 110 1.91 18.77 5.55
CA ASP A 110 1.09 17.63 5.21
C ASP A 110 -0.34 17.82 5.72
N TYR A 111 -1.27 17.21 5.02
CA TYR A 111 -2.66 17.13 5.46
C TYR A 111 -3.32 15.84 4.96
N VAL A 112 -4.29 15.35 5.71
CA VAL A 112 -5.09 14.21 5.31
C VAL A 112 -6.05 14.65 4.21
N TYR A 113 -5.83 14.14 3.01
CA TYR A 113 -6.74 14.37 1.87
C TYR A 113 -7.97 13.47 1.98
N ARG A 114 -7.78 12.25 2.43
CA ARG A 114 -8.84 11.25 2.57
C ARG A 114 -8.47 10.26 3.67
N GLU A 115 -9.41 10.03 4.59
CA GLU A 115 -9.21 9.04 5.65
C GLU A 115 -9.23 7.60 5.10
N GLU A 116 -8.66 6.68 5.86
CA GLU A 116 -8.76 5.26 5.57
C GLU A 116 -10.21 4.77 5.60
N GLN A 117 -10.54 3.81 4.77
CA GLN A 117 -11.85 3.18 4.79
C GLN A 117 -12.03 2.34 6.05
N THR A 118 -13.24 2.39 6.59
CA THR A 118 -13.66 1.63 7.77
C THR A 118 -14.29 0.28 7.38
N ALA A 119 -14.52 -0.58 8.36
CA ALA A 119 -15.31 -1.79 8.15
C ALA A 119 -16.76 -1.45 7.69
N GLU A 120 -17.32 -0.34 8.16
CA GLU A 120 -18.65 0.13 7.73
C GLU A 120 -18.68 0.50 6.26
N ASP A 121 -17.62 1.14 5.74
CA ASP A 121 -17.48 1.42 4.31
C ASP A 121 -17.49 0.13 3.49
N MET A 122 -16.83 -0.92 3.98
CA MET A 122 -16.82 -2.23 3.31
C MET A 122 -18.21 -2.88 3.32
N PHE A 123 -18.96 -2.78 4.42
CA PHE A 123 -20.35 -3.25 4.47
C PHE A 123 -21.24 -2.49 3.50
N ASN A 124 -21.07 -1.18 3.39
CA ASN A 124 -21.84 -0.35 2.46
C ASN A 124 -21.57 -0.73 1.00
N ILE A 125 -20.31 -1.04 0.63
CA ILE A 125 -19.94 -1.54 -0.71
C ILE A 125 -20.66 -2.86 -1.02
N LEU A 126 -20.86 -3.73 -0.01
CA LEU A 126 -21.62 -4.98 -0.16
C LEU A 126 -23.13 -4.79 -0.20
N GLY A 127 -23.62 -3.58 -0.01
CA GLY A 127 -25.05 -3.27 0.02
C GLY A 127 -25.71 -3.49 1.38
N TYR A 128 -24.96 -3.75 2.44
CA TYR A 128 -25.49 -3.81 3.79
C TYR A 128 -25.69 -2.40 4.34
N ASN A 129 -26.91 -2.00 4.56
CA ASN A 129 -27.23 -0.72 5.18
C ASN A 129 -27.40 -0.87 6.70
N GLN A 130 -27.27 0.24 7.45
CA GLN A 130 -27.48 0.24 8.91
C GLN A 130 -28.88 -0.25 9.34
N ALA A 131 -29.86 -0.23 8.45
CA ALA A 131 -31.21 -0.73 8.72
C ALA A 131 -31.25 -2.27 8.98
N ASP A 132 -30.26 -3.00 8.53
CA ASP A 132 -30.19 -4.46 8.68
C ASP A 132 -29.54 -4.89 10.01
N LYS A 133 -29.19 -3.94 10.87
CA LYS A 133 -28.61 -4.18 12.20
C LYS A 133 -29.66 -4.45 13.30
N LYS A 134 -30.78 -5.08 12.98
CA LYS A 134 -31.78 -5.50 13.98
C LYS A 134 -31.65 -6.98 14.31
#